data_07d983271d6ac18f3911df227864bc6f
#
_entry.id   07d983271d6ac18f3911df227864bc6f
#
_cell.length_a   1.000
_cell.length_b   1.000
_cell.length_c   1.000
_cell.angle_alpha   90.00
_cell.angle_beta   90.00
_cell.angle_gamma   90.00
#
_symmetry.space_group_name_H-M   'P 1'
#
loop_
_entity.id
_entity.type
_entity.pdbx_description
1 polymer ?
#
loop_
_entity_poly.entity_id
_entity_poly.type
_entity_poly.pdbx_seq_one_letter_code
_entity_poly.pdbx_strand_id
1 'polypeptide(L)'
;MEKNQNPWTFPVAVDDIPETGLHIEIDAPEAVRAELRALAGLRELRRLSAVFDLERRGAGVLVNGQVRARIGQTCVVTLEPVESDLEESVDLVFAPQLAESTQAKAIDRRTGQEEPPEPLVGGKLDLGAIATEFLLLGIDPYPRKAGAELGPIRADDGSARPFAALEALKKRLGGS
;
A
#
# COMPACT_ATOMS: atom_id res chain seq x y z
N MET A 1 21.73 -9.83 3.94
CA MET A 1 20.75 -9.26 2.99
C MET A 1 19.54 -10.18 3.01
N GLU A 2 18.59 -9.92 3.91
CA GLU A 2 17.31 -10.61 3.88
C GLU A 2 16.59 -10.16 2.61
N LYS A 3 16.36 -11.11 1.70
CA LYS A 3 15.39 -10.92 0.63
C LYS A 3 14.06 -10.68 1.31
N ASN A 4 13.55 -9.47 1.22
CA ASN A 4 12.18 -9.14 1.57
C ASN A 4 11.30 -9.96 0.61
N GLN A 5 11.05 -11.24 0.97
CA GLN A 5 10.23 -12.12 0.15
C GLN A 5 8.78 -11.72 0.43
N ASN A 6 8.13 -11.17 -0.60
CA ASN A 6 6.69 -10.98 -0.53
C ASN A 6 6.05 -12.35 -0.21
N PRO A 7 5.25 -12.46 0.85
CA PRO A 7 4.65 -13.74 1.25
C PRO A 7 3.61 -14.24 0.24
N TRP A 8 3.09 -13.39 -0.62
CA TRP A 8 2.13 -13.76 -1.65
C TRP A 8 2.74 -13.64 -3.03
N THR A 9 2.95 -14.77 -3.69
CA THR A 9 3.49 -14.84 -5.05
C THR A 9 2.51 -15.54 -5.98
N PHE A 10 2.28 -14.96 -7.16
CA PHE A 10 1.50 -15.55 -8.24
C PHE A 10 2.14 -15.16 -9.58
N PRO A 11 3.19 -15.87 -9.99
CA PRO A 11 3.94 -15.52 -11.20
C PRO A 11 3.18 -15.92 -12.47
N VAL A 12 3.11 -14.97 -13.42
CA VAL A 12 2.57 -15.17 -14.76
C VAL A 12 3.65 -14.82 -15.78
N ALA A 13 3.99 -15.73 -16.68
CA ALA A 13 4.91 -15.42 -17.77
C ALA A 13 4.21 -14.61 -18.85
N VAL A 14 4.90 -13.62 -19.41
CA VAL A 14 4.33 -12.77 -20.48
C VAL A 14 3.96 -13.60 -21.70
N ASP A 15 4.74 -14.66 -21.98
CA ASP A 15 4.50 -15.55 -23.10
C ASP A 15 3.22 -16.40 -22.95
N ASP A 16 2.76 -16.58 -21.70
CA ASP A 16 1.51 -17.33 -21.40
C ASP A 16 0.25 -16.43 -21.55
N ILE A 17 0.40 -15.13 -21.79
CA ILE A 17 -0.72 -14.21 -22.00
C ILE A 17 -1.14 -14.27 -23.47
N PRO A 18 -2.37 -14.72 -23.78
CA PRO A 18 -2.90 -14.74 -25.15
C PRO A 18 -3.02 -13.33 -25.75
N GLU A 19 -3.05 -13.22 -27.07
CA GLU A 19 -3.33 -11.93 -27.74
C GLU A 19 -4.72 -11.35 -27.44
N THR A 20 -5.67 -12.22 -27.05
CA THR A 20 -7.01 -11.83 -26.62
C THR A 20 -7.09 -11.29 -25.20
N GLY A 21 -5.95 -11.28 -24.48
CA GLY A 21 -5.88 -10.96 -23.07
C GLY A 21 -6.08 -12.17 -22.15
N LEU A 22 -5.83 -11.98 -20.87
CA LEU A 22 -5.94 -13.01 -19.83
C LEU A 22 -6.60 -12.42 -18.59
N HIS A 23 -7.73 -13.00 -18.20
CA HIS A 23 -8.44 -12.66 -16.96
C HIS A 23 -8.05 -13.63 -15.85
N ILE A 24 -7.63 -13.12 -14.70
CA ILE A 24 -7.18 -13.92 -13.55
C ILE A 24 -7.81 -13.40 -12.27
N GLU A 25 -8.39 -14.29 -11.50
CA GLU A 25 -8.84 -14.04 -10.13
C GLU A 25 -7.95 -14.81 -9.16
N ILE A 26 -7.49 -14.15 -8.11
CA ILE A 26 -6.67 -14.76 -7.06
C ILE A 26 -7.19 -14.42 -5.67
N ASP A 27 -7.22 -15.43 -4.80
CA ASP A 27 -7.55 -15.27 -3.38
C ASP A 27 -6.34 -15.65 -2.53
N ALA A 28 -6.00 -14.82 -1.57
CA ALA A 28 -4.89 -15.09 -0.66
C ALA A 28 -5.24 -16.23 0.31
N PRO A 29 -4.46 -17.32 0.35
CA PRO A 29 -4.63 -18.37 1.35
C PRO A 29 -4.49 -17.84 2.78
N GLU A 30 -5.05 -18.56 3.75
CA GLU A 30 -5.02 -18.14 5.16
C GLU A 30 -3.58 -17.92 5.68
N ALA A 31 -2.64 -18.79 5.32
CA ALA A 31 -1.24 -18.66 5.69
C ALA A 31 -0.64 -17.35 5.17
N VAL A 32 -0.89 -17.00 3.90
CA VAL A 32 -0.45 -15.75 3.28
C VAL A 32 -1.08 -14.55 3.98
N ARG A 33 -2.39 -14.59 4.26
CA ARG A 33 -3.07 -13.51 4.99
C ARG A 33 -2.49 -13.31 6.40
N ALA A 34 -2.11 -14.39 7.09
CA ALA A 34 -1.49 -14.29 8.41
C ALA A 34 -0.13 -13.58 8.36
N GLU A 35 0.69 -13.88 7.36
CA GLU A 35 1.98 -13.23 7.15
C GLU A 35 1.82 -11.76 6.73
N LEU A 36 0.92 -11.46 5.79
CA LEU A 36 0.62 -10.10 5.34
C LEU A 36 0.02 -9.26 6.47
N ARG A 37 -0.83 -9.84 7.32
CA ARG A 37 -1.36 -9.18 8.51
C ARG A 37 -0.23 -8.72 9.43
N ALA A 38 0.76 -9.59 9.68
CA ALA A 38 1.90 -9.28 10.52
C ALA A 38 2.79 -8.20 9.88
N LEU A 39 3.06 -8.31 8.58
CA LEU A 39 3.84 -7.35 7.80
C LEU A 39 3.21 -5.95 7.81
N ALA A 40 1.90 -5.87 7.61
CA ALA A 40 1.14 -4.61 7.56
C ALA A 40 0.74 -4.04 8.93
N GLY A 41 1.06 -4.74 10.03
CA GLY A 41 0.69 -4.31 11.38
C GLY A 41 -0.82 -4.29 11.64
N LEU A 42 -1.60 -5.08 10.88
CA LEU A 42 -3.04 -5.16 11.03
C LEU A 42 -3.43 -6.05 12.22
N ARG A 43 -4.57 -5.75 12.82
CA ARG A 43 -5.19 -6.66 13.82
C ARG A 43 -5.71 -7.91 13.14
N GLU A 44 -6.37 -7.73 12.00
CA GLU A 44 -6.99 -8.81 11.23
C GLU A 44 -6.88 -8.53 9.72
N LEU A 45 -6.73 -9.59 8.93
CA LEU A 45 -6.88 -9.60 7.48
C LEU A 45 -7.79 -10.79 7.13
N ARG A 46 -9.11 -10.54 7.15
CA ARG A 46 -10.11 -11.60 7.00
C ARG A 46 -10.23 -12.10 5.57
N ARG A 47 -10.11 -11.19 4.63
CA ARG A 47 -10.18 -11.48 3.19
C ARG A 47 -9.16 -10.62 2.45
N LEU A 48 -8.56 -11.22 1.45
CA LEU A 48 -7.75 -10.52 0.44
C LEU A 48 -7.92 -11.26 -0.88
N SER A 49 -8.43 -10.58 -1.87
CA SER A 49 -8.62 -11.09 -3.23
C SER A 49 -8.24 -10.02 -4.24
N ALA A 50 -7.84 -10.45 -5.42
CA ALA A 50 -7.58 -9.56 -6.52
C ALA A 50 -8.07 -10.15 -7.84
N VAL A 51 -8.47 -9.27 -8.74
CA VAL A 51 -8.88 -9.60 -10.11
C VAL A 51 -7.99 -8.79 -11.04
N PHE A 52 -7.45 -9.43 -12.06
CA PHE A 52 -6.57 -8.79 -13.04
C PHE A 52 -6.97 -9.13 -14.46
N ASP A 53 -6.95 -8.13 -15.32
CA ASP A 53 -7.03 -8.24 -16.75
C ASP A 53 -5.69 -7.86 -17.37
N LEU A 54 -5.03 -8.82 -18.02
CA LEU A 54 -3.69 -8.67 -18.61
C LEU A 54 -3.82 -8.56 -20.12
N GLU A 55 -3.23 -7.53 -20.71
CA GLU A 55 -3.17 -7.34 -22.17
C GLU A 55 -1.73 -7.16 -22.64
N ARG A 56 -1.35 -7.90 -23.68
CA ARG A 56 -0.04 -7.69 -24.31
C ARG A 56 -0.02 -6.38 -25.07
N ARG A 57 1.04 -5.58 -24.88
CA ARG A 57 1.28 -4.32 -25.58
C ARG A 57 2.70 -4.31 -26.16
N GLY A 58 2.84 -4.86 -27.37
CA GLY A 58 4.16 -5.07 -27.97
C GLY A 58 5.01 -6.02 -27.11
N ALA A 59 6.15 -5.56 -26.61
CA ALA A 59 7.01 -6.31 -25.70
C ALA A 59 6.63 -6.18 -24.23
N GLY A 60 5.63 -5.34 -23.90
CA GLY A 60 5.15 -5.08 -22.55
C GLY A 60 3.77 -5.68 -22.27
N VAL A 61 3.27 -5.41 -21.06
CA VAL A 61 1.96 -5.86 -20.60
C VAL A 61 1.24 -4.71 -19.89
N LEU A 62 0.00 -4.47 -20.26
CA LEU A 62 -0.93 -3.65 -19.49
C LEU A 62 -1.63 -4.54 -18.47
N VAL A 63 -1.64 -4.11 -17.22
CA VAL A 63 -2.28 -4.79 -16.09
C VAL A 63 -3.35 -3.86 -15.53
N ASN A 64 -4.61 -4.20 -15.76
CA ASN A 64 -5.74 -3.57 -15.10
C ASN A 64 -6.29 -4.54 -14.06
N GLY A 65 -6.80 -4.00 -12.95
CA GLY A 65 -7.33 -4.88 -11.93
C GLY A 65 -7.93 -4.16 -10.75
N GLN A 66 -8.31 -4.96 -9.76
CA GLN A 66 -8.85 -4.47 -8.51
C GLN A 66 -8.44 -5.38 -7.37
N VAL A 67 -7.93 -4.79 -6.30
CA VAL A 67 -7.60 -5.47 -5.05
C VAL A 67 -8.65 -5.15 -4.01
N ARG A 68 -9.19 -6.18 -3.37
CA ARG A 68 -10.19 -6.06 -2.31
C ARG A 68 -9.74 -6.76 -1.06
N ALA A 69 -9.89 -6.10 0.08
CA ALA A 69 -9.57 -6.69 1.37
C ALA A 69 -10.58 -6.30 2.44
N ARG A 70 -10.74 -7.18 3.44
CA ARG A 70 -11.40 -6.85 4.70
C ARG A 70 -10.38 -6.86 5.81
N ILE A 71 -10.13 -5.67 6.38
CA ILE A 71 -9.06 -5.45 7.35
C ILE A 71 -9.61 -5.00 8.70
N GLY A 72 -8.90 -5.36 9.76
CA GLY A 72 -9.12 -4.87 11.11
C GLY A 72 -7.91 -4.09 11.60
N GLN A 73 -8.15 -2.87 12.09
CA GLN A 73 -7.13 -1.97 12.62
C GLN A 73 -7.48 -1.52 14.05
N THR A 74 -6.64 -0.70 14.65
CA THR A 74 -6.92 -0.07 15.95
C THR A 74 -7.19 1.42 15.72
N CYS A 75 -8.33 1.92 16.19
CA CYS A 75 -8.63 3.35 16.15
C CYS A 75 -7.54 4.16 16.87
N VAL A 76 -6.97 5.17 16.19
CA VAL A 76 -5.90 6.00 16.78
C VAL A 76 -6.39 6.92 17.92
N VAL A 77 -7.70 7.08 18.07
CA VAL A 77 -8.31 7.96 19.08
C VAL A 77 -8.80 7.16 20.27
N THR A 78 -9.62 6.12 20.04
CA THR A 78 -10.27 5.35 21.11
C THR A 78 -9.55 4.06 21.47
N LEU A 79 -8.57 3.64 20.68
CA LEU A 79 -7.85 2.36 20.79
C LEU A 79 -8.74 1.12 20.63
N GLU A 80 -9.97 1.31 20.19
CA GLU A 80 -10.91 0.23 19.91
C GLU A 80 -10.67 -0.39 18.52
N PRO A 81 -11.14 -1.62 18.30
CA PRO A 81 -11.09 -2.24 16.96
C PRO A 81 -11.94 -1.46 15.96
N VAL A 82 -11.41 -1.32 14.74
CA VAL A 82 -12.11 -0.78 13.57
C VAL A 82 -11.96 -1.76 12.43
N GLU A 83 -13.07 -2.16 11.82
CA GLU A 83 -13.08 -2.96 10.61
C GLU A 83 -13.41 -2.06 9.42
N SER A 84 -12.73 -2.29 8.30
CA SER A 84 -12.96 -1.60 7.04
C SER A 84 -12.83 -2.53 5.85
N ASP A 85 -13.57 -2.22 4.79
CA ASP A 85 -13.38 -2.81 3.49
C ASP A 85 -12.47 -1.88 2.70
N LEU A 86 -11.46 -2.46 2.06
CA LEU A 86 -10.49 -1.80 1.21
C LEU A 86 -10.73 -2.23 -0.23
N GLU A 87 -10.70 -1.27 -1.15
CA GLU A 87 -10.83 -1.51 -2.57
C GLU A 87 -9.91 -0.55 -3.33
N GLU A 88 -8.88 -1.13 -3.99
CA GLU A 88 -7.90 -0.37 -4.76
C GLU A 88 -7.89 -0.80 -6.21
N SER A 89 -7.87 0.17 -7.12
CA SER A 89 -7.77 -0.07 -8.55
C SER A 89 -6.32 -0.14 -9.00
N VAL A 90 -5.99 -1.15 -9.79
CA VAL A 90 -4.67 -1.35 -10.39
C VAL A 90 -4.72 -0.92 -11.85
N ASP A 91 -3.80 -0.05 -12.27
CA ASP A 91 -3.57 0.33 -13.65
C ASP A 91 -2.06 0.52 -13.85
N LEU A 92 -1.39 -0.52 -14.33
CA LEU A 92 0.07 -0.56 -14.47
C LEU A 92 0.46 -0.98 -15.89
N VAL A 93 1.57 -0.43 -16.37
CA VAL A 93 2.20 -0.85 -17.61
C VAL A 93 3.59 -1.39 -17.30
N PHE A 94 3.84 -2.62 -17.69
CA PHE A 94 5.15 -3.25 -17.59
C PHE A 94 5.81 -3.29 -18.96
N ALA A 95 7.10 -2.94 -19.01
CA ALA A 95 7.90 -3.05 -20.23
C ALA A 95 9.29 -3.64 -19.92
N PRO A 96 9.89 -4.36 -20.90
CA PRO A 96 11.26 -4.79 -20.76
C PRO A 96 12.18 -3.59 -20.54
N GLN A 97 13.13 -3.72 -19.64
CA GLN A 97 14.14 -2.70 -19.39
C GLN A 97 15.10 -2.65 -20.58
N LEU A 98 14.73 -1.90 -21.61
CA LEU A 98 15.62 -1.59 -22.72
C LEU A 98 16.55 -0.47 -22.28
N ALA A 99 17.85 -0.63 -22.56
CA ALA A 99 18.84 0.41 -22.28
C ALA A 99 18.38 1.75 -22.80
N GLU A 100 18.20 2.70 -21.93
CA GLU A 100 18.08 4.17 -21.97
C GLU A 100 17.45 4.91 -23.18
N SER A 101 17.04 4.29 -24.27
CA SER A 101 16.70 5.05 -25.48
C SER A 101 15.29 4.95 -26.04
N THR A 102 14.41 4.12 -25.47
CA THR A 102 13.02 4.06 -25.96
C THR A 102 12.06 3.76 -24.81
N GLN A 103 11.86 4.73 -23.94
CA GLN A 103 10.80 4.64 -22.91
C GLN A 103 9.46 4.74 -23.66
N ALA A 104 8.77 3.64 -23.76
CA ALA A 104 7.34 3.64 -24.06
C ALA A 104 6.66 4.37 -22.89
N LYS A 105 6.20 5.60 -23.12
CA LYS A 105 5.52 6.41 -22.11
C LYS A 105 4.13 5.82 -21.89
N ALA A 106 3.88 5.38 -20.67
CA ALA A 106 2.54 5.05 -20.22
C ALA A 106 1.84 6.35 -19.78
N ILE A 107 0.58 6.50 -20.12
CA ILE A 107 -0.23 7.63 -19.64
C ILE A 107 -1.11 7.10 -18.52
N ASP A 108 -0.88 7.58 -17.31
CA ASP A 108 -1.80 7.35 -16.19
C ASP A 108 -3.16 7.98 -16.54
N ARG A 109 -4.20 7.16 -16.68
CA ARG A 109 -5.56 7.60 -17.01
C ARG A 109 -6.20 8.47 -15.93
N ARG A 110 -5.70 8.42 -14.69
CA ARG A 110 -6.23 9.21 -13.56
C ARG A 110 -5.66 10.62 -13.54
N THR A 111 -4.37 10.76 -13.82
CA THR A 111 -3.65 12.04 -13.71
C THR A 111 -3.37 12.69 -15.07
N GLY A 112 -3.44 11.93 -16.16
CA GLY A 112 -3.04 12.37 -17.50
C GLY A 112 -1.53 12.59 -17.63
N GLN A 113 -0.74 12.17 -16.63
CA GLN A 113 0.71 12.27 -16.63
C GLN A 113 1.35 11.04 -17.26
N GLU A 114 2.47 11.26 -17.95
CA GLU A 114 3.28 10.19 -18.51
C GLU A 114 4.13 9.59 -17.41
N GLU A 115 3.77 8.40 -16.94
CA GLU A 115 4.59 7.64 -16.00
C GLU A 115 5.48 6.64 -16.76
N PRO A 116 6.74 6.46 -16.33
CA PRO A 116 7.58 5.43 -16.92
C PRO A 116 6.98 4.05 -16.60
N PRO A 117 7.01 3.10 -17.55
CA PRO A 117 6.52 1.77 -17.30
C PRO A 117 7.37 1.06 -16.24
N GLU A 118 6.73 0.20 -15.47
CA GLU A 118 7.40 -0.66 -14.50
C GLU A 118 8.34 -1.65 -15.21
N PRO A 119 9.49 -1.98 -14.64
CA PRO A 119 10.44 -2.88 -15.25
C PRO A 119 9.92 -4.32 -15.25
N LEU A 120 9.82 -4.92 -16.43
CA LEU A 120 9.53 -6.34 -16.60
C LEU A 120 10.81 -7.15 -16.37
N VAL A 121 10.96 -7.77 -15.21
CA VAL A 121 12.14 -8.56 -14.85
C VAL A 121 11.95 -10.02 -15.22
N GLY A 122 12.85 -10.56 -16.07
CA GLY A 122 12.83 -11.98 -16.46
C GLY A 122 11.58 -12.42 -17.23
N GLY A 123 10.84 -11.49 -17.85
CA GLY A 123 9.65 -11.82 -18.65
C GLY A 123 8.46 -12.35 -17.84
N LYS A 124 8.39 -12.05 -16.54
CA LYS A 124 7.33 -12.52 -15.63
C LYS A 124 6.76 -11.36 -14.83
N LEU A 125 5.47 -11.45 -14.59
CA LEU A 125 4.72 -10.60 -13.65
C LEU A 125 4.42 -11.41 -12.39
N ASP A 126 4.52 -10.80 -11.22
CA ASP A 126 4.04 -11.42 -9.97
C ASP A 126 2.78 -10.70 -9.48
N LEU A 127 1.63 -11.26 -9.82
CA LEU A 127 0.32 -10.69 -9.47
C LEU A 127 0.07 -10.69 -7.95
N GLY A 128 0.64 -11.65 -7.22
CA GLY A 128 0.58 -11.67 -5.75
C GLY A 128 1.37 -10.51 -5.15
N ALA A 129 2.53 -10.18 -5.74
CA ALA A 129 3.32 -9.03 -5.34
C ALA A 129 2.58 -7.72 -5.59
N ILE A 130 1.98 -7.56 -6.79
CA ILE A 130 1.16 -6.39 -7.14
C ILE A 130 -0.01 -6.24 -6.16
N ALA A 131 -0.77 -7.31 -5.91
CA ALA A 131 -1.89 -7.27 -4.98
C ALA A 131 -1.47 -6.92 -3.54
N THR A 132 -0.29 -7.37 -3.11
CA THR A 132 0.27 -7.01 -1.79
C THR A 132 0.61 -5.52 -1.73
N GLU A 133 1.23 -4.98 -2.76
CA GLU A 133 1.59 -3.57 -2.82
C GLU A 133 0.34 -2.68 -2.73
N PHE A 134 -0.68 -2.96 -3.53
CA PHE A 134 -1.94 -2.21 -3.50
C PHE A 134 -2.70 -2.40 -2.18
N LEU A 135 -2.64 -3.57 -1.54
CA LEU A 135 -3.14 -3.73 -0.17
C LEU A 135 -2.45 -2.74 0.78
N LEU A 136 -1.11 -2.68 0.75
CA LEU A 136 -0.34 -1.81 1.65
C LEU A 136 -0.59 -0.33 1.39
N LEU A 137 -0.77 0.08 0.12
CA LEU A 137 -1.08 1.45 -0.27
C LEU A 137 -2.48 1.89 0.18
N GLY A 138 -3.46 0.99 0.16
CA GLY A 138 -4.85 1.29 0.53
C GLY A 138 -5.12 1.28 2.04
N ILE A 139 -4.18 0.83 2.88
CA ILE A 139 -4.35 0.84 4.33
C ILE A 139 -4.34 2.26 4.88
N ASP A 140 -5.41 2.66 5.57
CA ASP A 140 -5.44 3.95 6.26
C ASP A 140 -4.41 3.97 7.41
N PRO A 141 -3.41 4.88 7.37
CA PRO A 141 -2.40 4.96 8.43
C PRO A 141 -2.94 5.56 9.74
N TYR A 142 -4.13 6.18 9.70
CA TYR A 142 -4.77 6.82 10.86
C TYR A 142 -6.25 6.40 11.03
N PRO A 143 -6.53 5.10 11.18
CA PRO A 143 -7.89 4.60 11.21
C PRO A 143 -8.67 5.18 12.39
N ARG A 144 -9.89 5.64 12.13
CA ARG A 144 -10.78 6.22 13.15
C ARG A 144 -12.13 5.53 13.13
N LYS A 145 -12.60 5.18 14.32
CA LYS A 145 -13.98 4.72 14.50
C LYS A 145 -14.95 5.87 14.25
N ALA A 146 -16.08 5.58 13.62
CA ALA A 146 -17.12 6.58 13.42
C ALA A 146 -17.54 7.21 14.78
N GLY A 147 -17.56 8.54 14.84
CA GLY A 147 -17.86 9.28 16.08
C GLY A 147 -16.72 9.33 17.10
N ALA A 148 -15.50 8.89 16.74
CA ALA A 148 -14.36 9.04 17.62
C ALA A 148 -13.94 10.51 17.71
N GLU A 149 -14.12 11.12 18.87
CA GLU A 149 -13.69 12.49 19.19
C GLU A 149 -12.55 12.43 20.21
N LEU A 150 -11.53 13.26 20.00
CA LEU A 150 -10.56 13.54 21.04
C LEU A 150 -11.31 14.30 22.15
N GLY A 151 -11.43 13.70 23.32
CA GLY A 151 -11.93 14.38 24.49
C GLY A 151 -11.16 15.69 24.73
N PRO A 152 -11.72 16.65 25.47
CA PRO A 152 -11.05 17.91 25.76
C PRO A 152 -9.68 17.58 26.35
N ILE A 153 -8.62 18.09 25.71
CA ILE A 153 -7.26 18.04 26.27
C ILE A 153 -7.38 18.77 27.62
N ARG A 154 -7.41 18.05 28.73
CA ARG A 154 -7.22 18.68 30.01
C ARG A 154 -5.84 19.30 29.96
N ALA A 155 -5.80 20.63 29.77
CA ALA A 155 -4.58 21.36 30.02
C ALA A 155 -4.20 21.01 31.47
N ASP A 156 -3.09 20.32 31.62
CA ASP A 156 -2.51 20.02 32.93
C ASP A 156 -2.47 21.34 33.71
N ASP A 157 -2.95 21.36 34.90
CA ASP A 157 -3.13 22.56 35.75
C ASP A 157 -1.80 23.23 36.15
N GLY A 158 -0.76 23.00 35.37
CA GLY A 158 0.54 23.68 35.47
C GLY A 158 1.45 23.16 36.56
N SER A 159 1.06 22.09 37.29
CA SER A 159 1.90 21.51 38.35
C SER A 159 3.07 20.68 37.82
N ALA A 160 3.04 20.29 36.54
CA ALA A 160 4.15 19.60 35.87
C ALA A 160 4.47 20.26 34.53
N ARG A 161 5.02 21.45 34.54
CA ARG A 161 5.66 22.03 33.36
C ARG A 161 7.09 21.50 33.27
N PRO A 162 7.37 20.44 32.51
CA PRO A 162 8.72 19.85 32.43
C PRO A 162 9.77 20.83 31.92
N PHE A 163 9.33 21.96 31.32
CA PHE A 163 10.17 23.03 30.78
C PHE A 163 10.16 24.33 31.61
N ALA A 164 9.50 24.36 32.78
CA ALA A 164 9.50 25.55 33.65
C ALA A 164 10.91 25.97 34.07
N ALA A 165 11.83 24.99 34.23
CA ALA A 165 13.24 25.27 34.50
C ALA A 165 13.96 26.00 33.35
N LEU A 166 13.56 25.76 32.09
CA LEU A 166 14.11 26.44 30.91
C LEU A 166 13.63 27.90 30.83
N GLU A 167 12.42 28.20 31.29
CA GLU A 167 11.89 29.56 31.34
C GLU A 167 12.66 30.42 32.35
N ALA A 168 13.03 29.83 33.51
CA ALA A 168 13.91 30.46 34.48
C ALA A 168 15.33 30.72 33.93
N LEU A 169 15.87 29.75 33.17
CA LEU A 169 17.17 29.88 32.51
C LEU A 169 17.15 30.98 31.44
N LYS A 170 16.08 31.05 30.62
CA LYS A 170 15.91 32.09 29.61
C LYS A 170 15.88 33.50 30.23
N LYS A 171 15.20 33.66 31.36
CA LYS A 171 15.19 34.93 32.11
C LYS A 171 16.57 35.35 32.67
N ARG A 172 17.39 34.36 33.06
CA ARG A 172 18.75 34.64 33.57
C ARG A 172 19.74 35.00 32.46
N LEU A 173 19.56 34.46 31.24
CA LEU A 173 20.42 34.70 30.07
C LEU A 173 19.95 35.88 29.21
N GLY A 174 18.73 36.33 29.32
CA GLY A 174 18.15 37.44 28.54
C GLY A 174 18.11 38.78 29.27
N GLY A 175 18.77 38.94 30.40
CA GLY A 175 18.88 40.17 31.17
C GLY A 175 20.27 40.79 31.00
N SER A 176 20.52 41.38 29.83
CA SER A 176 21.52 42.44 29.59
C SER A 176 20.92 43.45 28.66
#